data_3959fc27fc1467cf43b1d3f41cc7384b
#
_entry.id   3959fc27fc1467cf43b1d3f41cc7384b
#
_cell.length_a   1.000
_cell.length_b   1.000
_cell.length_c   1.000
_cell.angle_alpha   90.00
_cell.angle_beta   90.00
_cell.angle_gamma   90.00
#
_symmetry.space_group_name_H-M   'P 1'
#
loop_
_entity.id
_entity.type
_entity.pdbx_description
1 polymer ?
#
loop_
_entity_poly.entity_id
_entity_poly.type
_entity_poly.pdbx_seq_one_letter_code
_entity_poly.pdbx_strand_id
1 'polypeptide(L)'
;MGSRFKWDAHVCLPISVDTDVRDLLAYQRARVDFISLNIGMCMNPLSQIEPVIAHFTAAIAATPGLALVGSVDGLEPGVTGVAFDLEGARPLQGRAEAVATFHAQGVRMMHLAYNRNNDVAGGCHDAPMGLTALGHDVVAEANRVGVMLDLSHTGEASSFDIIAASTRPVVYSHANAAALHDHARNISDAQMRAVAGTGGVVCPTGVGKFMGLDRAPTAQDMLPYIDYALATVGEEHVGLGSDMWFGQDGVDETPPPDPATGEGFDPHYWWPEAFDYDHGASAIGGGYLAPEEWAVLPGLLDDHLGPRIADKVLGQNMRRVAAEVW
;
A
#
# COMPACT_ATOMS: atom_id res chain seq x y z
N MET A 1 4.55 -13.06 -27.28
CA MET A 1 3.55 -12.45 -26.37
C MET A 1 4.23 -11.22 -25.78
N GLY A 2 3.62 -10.03 -25.90
CA GLY A 2 4.16 -8.83 -25.25
C GLY A 2 4.22 -9.03 -23.73
N SER A 3 5.18 -8.40 -23.06
CA SER A 3 5.26 -8.42 -21.59
C SER A 3 3.96 -7.83 -21.03
N ARG A 4 3.33 -8.50 -20.07
CA ARG A 4 2.14 -8.01 -19.35
C ARG A 4 2.58 -6.99 -18.33
N PHE A 5 1.86 -5.90 -18.21
CA PHE A 5 2.09 -4.91 -17.18
C PHE A 5 1.65 -5.47 -15.81
N LYS A 6 2.57 -5.51 -14.86
CA LYS A 6 2.35 -5.94 -13.49
C LYS A 6 2.65 -4.83 -12.51
N TRP A 7 1.75 -4.63 -11.55
CA TRP A 7 1.90 -3.63 -10.49
C TRP A 7 1.64 -4.26 -9.14
N ASP A 8 2.64 -4.25 -8.25
CA ASP A 8 2.42 -4.49 -6.83
C ASP A 8 2.04 -3.16 -6.16
N ALA A 9 0.80 -3.10 -5.67
CA ALA A 9 0.21 -1.85 -5.22
C ALA A 9 0.76 -1.37 -3.87
N HIS A 10 1.46 -2.21 -3.10
CA HIS A 10 2.10 -1.82 -1.84
C HIS A 10 3.25 -2.73 -1.45
N VAL A 11 4.41 -2.13 -1.16
CA VAL A 11 5.66 -2.80 -0.79
C VAL A 11 6.39 -2.00 0.27
N CYS A 12 7.00 -2.67 1.25
CA CYS A 12 7.72 -2.05 2.36
C CYS A 12 9.20 -2.45 2.40
N LEU A 13 10.06 -1.46 2.60
CA LEU A 13 11.43 -1.60 3.06
C LEU A 13 11.56 -1.01 4.48
N PRO A 14 12.58 -1.38 5.27
CA PRO A 14 12.84 -0.71 6.54
C PRO A 14 12.94 0.81 6.36
N ILE A 15 12.26 1.58 7.22
CA ILE A 15 12.26 3.05 7.16
C ILE A 15 13.53 3.59 7.81
N SER A 16 14.66 3.39 7.13
CA SER A 16 16.00 3.75 7.61
C SER A 16 16.90 4.23 6.47
N VAL A 17 17.83 5.13 6.77
CA VAL A 17 18.86 5.55 5.81
C VAL A 17 19.93 4.48 5.55
N ASP A 18 19.97 3.43 6.36
CA ASP A 18 20.88 2.29 6.21
C ASP A 18 20.29 1.18 5.34
N THR A 19 19.04 1.37 4.86
CA THR A 19 18.31 0.38 4.05
C THR A 19 18.91 0.21 2.67
N ASP A 20 19.10 -1.04 2.26
CA ASP A 20 19.54 -1.38 0.92
C ASP A 20 18.33 -1.55 -0.03
N VAL A 21 18.13 -0.59 -0.92
CA VAL A 21 17.02 -0.64 -1.91
C VAL A 21 17.16 -1.75 -2.96
N ARG A 22 18.33 -2.43 -3.04
CA ARG A 22 18.57 -3.50 -4.02
C ARG A 22 17.71 -4.74 -3.80
N ASP A 23 17.10 -4.90 -2.63
CA ASP A 23 16.11 -5.95 -2.38
C ASP A 23 14.91 -5.83 -3.34
N LEU A 24 14.55 -4.61 -3.75
CA LEU A 24 13.52 -4.37 -4.77
C LEU A 24 13.85 -4.99 -6.13
N LEU A 25 15.11 -5.33 -6.41
CA LEU A 25 15.48 -6.06 -7.63
C LEU A 25 14.86 -7.47 -7.69
N ALA A 26 14.31 -8.00 -6.58
CA ALA A 26 13.49 -9.21 -6.61
C ALA A 26 12.26 -9.02 -7.51
N TYR A 27 11.63 -7.85 -7.47
CA TYR A 27 10.51 -7.51 -8.36
C TYR A 27 10.94 -7.39 -9.82
N GLN A 28 12.09 -6.75 -10.08
CA GLN A 28 12.64 -6.67 -11.43
C GLN A 28 12.92 -8.08 -12.01
N ARG A 29 13.50 -9.01 -11.20
CA ARG A 29 13.70 -10.42 -11.59
C ARG A 29 12.38 -11.14 -11.87
N ALA A 30 11.32 -10.84 -11.09
CA ALA A 30 9.96 -11.36 -11.29
C ALA A 30 9.21 -10.66 -12.43
N ARG A 31 9.85 -9.69 -13.10
CA ARG A 31 9.28 -8.87 -14.17
C ARG A 31 8.01 -8.13 -13.73
N VAL A 32 8.02 -7.57 -12.53
CA VAL A 32 7.04 -6.61 -12.08
C VAL A 32 7.46 -5.25 -12.64
N ASP A 33 6.55 -4.59 -13.35
CA ASP A 33 6.85 -3.35 -14.05
C ASP A 33 6.75 -2.14 -13.13
N PHE A 34 5.93 -2.21 -12.06
CA PHE A 34 5.71 -1.10 -11.16
C PHE A 34 5.46 -1.56 -9.72
N ILE A 35 5.97 -0.79 -8.76
CA ILE A 35 5.70 -0.97 -7.32
C ILE A 35 5.40 0.38 -6.65
N SER A 36 4.48 0.37 -5.67
CA SER A 36 4.31 1.48 -4.73
C SER A 36 5.11 1.17 -3.47
N LEU A 37 6.09 2.02 -3.15
CA LEU A 37 7.04 1.81 -2.06
C LEU A 37 6.72 2.71 -0.88
N ASN A 38 6.43 2.12 0.27
CA ASN A 38 6.26 2.84 1.52
C ASN A 38 7.55 3.57 1.94
N ILE A 39 7.42 4.83 2.31
CA ILE A 39 8.51 5.68 2.80
C ILE A 39 8.32 6.16 4.24
N GLY A 40 7.22 5.76 4.88
CA GLY A 40 6.91 6.14 6.25
C GLY A 40 5.45 5.90 6.62
N MET A 41 5.22 5.71 7.91
CA MET A 41 3.93 5.45 8.53
C MET A 41 3.59 6.52 9.56
N CYS A 42 2.38 6.47 10.13
CA CYS A 42 1.96 7.40 11.19
C CYS A 42 2.92 7.47 12.38
N MET A 43 3.67 6.41 12.70
CA MET A 43 4.63 6.39 13.80
C MET A 43 5.97 7.05 13.45
N ASN A 44 6.28 7.24 12.18
CA ASN A 44 7.56 7.82 11.74
C ASN A 44 7.47 9.35 11.72
N PRO A 45 8.31 10.07 12.48
CA PRO A 45 8.35 11.54 12.41
C PRO A 45 9.03 12.03 11.13
N LEU A 46 8.79 13.28 10.74
CA LEU A 46 9.42 13.88 9.56
C LEU A 46 10.96 13.80 9.60
N SER A 47 11.56 13.92 10.80
CA SER A 47 13.01 13.79 10.98
C SER A 47 13.58 12.42 10.59
N GLN A 48 12.73 11.39 10.53
CA GLN A 48 13.09 10.07 10.00
C GLN A 48 12.72 9.96 8.51
N ILE A 49 11.52 10.41 8.13
CA ILE A 49 10.99 10.25 6.76
C ILE A 49 11.79 11.06 5.73
N GLU A 50 12.10 12.34 6.00
CA GLU A 50 12.81 13.20 5.03
C GLU A 50 14.20 12.66 4.64
N PRO A 51 15.06 12.21 5.57
CA PRO A 51 16.31 11.54 5.21
C PRO A 51 16.11 10.24 4.43
N VAL A 52 15.07 9.46 4.75
CA VAL A 52 14.74 8.20 4.03
C VAL A 52 14.33 8.50 2.60
N ILE A 53 13.48 9.50 2.34
CA ILE A 53 13.13 9.93 0.98
C ILE A 53 14.38 10.30 0.18
N ALA A 54 15.27 11.09 0.76
CA ALA A 54 16.52 11.50 0.10
C ALA A 54 17.41 10.28 -0.20
N HIS A 55 17.54 9.36 0.77
CA HIS A 55 18.32 8.14 0.61
C HIS A 55 17.73 7.23 -0.48
N PHE A 56 16.41 6.91 -0.41
CA PHE A 56 15.76 6.04 -1.39
C PHE A 56 15.82 6.63 -2.80
N THR A 57 15.59 7.95 -2.93
CA THR A 57 15.69 8.63 -4.23
C THR A 57 17.08 8.45 -4.84
N ALA A 58 18.15 8.70 -4.07
CA ALA A 58 19.51 8.56 -4.54
C ALA A 58 19.90 7.10 -4.82
N ALA A 59 19.50 6.18 -3.94
CA ALA A 59 19.83 4.76 -4.07
C ALA A 59 19.09 4.10 -5.23
N ILE A 60 17.80 4.39 -5.45
CA ILE A 60 17.03 3.90 -6.60
C ILE A 60 17.66 4.43 -7.90
N ALA A 61 17.99 5.72 -7.98
CA ALA A 61 18.64 6.29 -9.16
C ALA A 61 20.02 5.68 -9.46
N ALA A 62 20.73 5.19 -8.45
CA ALA A 62 22.02 4.52 -8.58
C ALA A 62 21.91 3.00 -8.85
N THR A 63 20.70 2.42 -8.81
CA THR A 63 20.48 0.96 -8.94
C THR A 63 19.94 0.63 -10.34
N PRO A 64 20.78 0.07 -11.25
CA PRO A 64 20.29 -0.36 -12.56
C PRO A 64 19.15 -1.38 -12.45
N GLY A 65 18.06 -1.15 -13.19
CA GLY A 65 16.86 -1.99 -13.13
C GLY A 65 15.75 -1.43 -12.25
N LEU A 66 15.99 -0.33 -11.53
CA LEU A 66 14.99 0.45 -10.80
C LEU A 66 14.92 1.88 -11.34
N ALA A 67 13.75 2.51 -11.27
CA ALA A 67 13.59 3.92 -11.60
C ALA A 67 12.51 4.56 -10.72
N LEU A 68 12.83 5.66 -10.04
CA LEU A 68 11.81 6.49 -9.41
C LEU A 68 11.05 7.26 -10.49
N VAL A 69 9.73 7.10 -10.53
CA VAL A 69 8.90 7.65 -11.59
C VAL A 69 7.64 8.35 -11.05
N GLY A 70 7.24 9.41 -11.72
CA GLY A 70 6.02 10.14 -11.39
C GLY A 70 4.81 9.73 -12.24
N SER A 71 4.99 8.79 -13.17
CA SER A 71 3.96 8.29 -14.09
C SER A 71 4.24 6.84 -14.43
N VAL A 72 3.19 6.09 -14.73
CA VAL A 72 3.27 4.68 -15.19
C VAL A 72 3.54 4.56 -16.69
N ASP A 73 3.57 5.68 -17.42
CA ASP A 73 3.84 5.70 -18.84
C ASP A 73 5.33 5.91 -19.12
N GLY A 74 5.81 5.30 -20.20
CA GLY A 74 7.20 5.46 -20.65
C GLY A 74 8.23 4.68 -19.85
N LEU A 75 7.81 3.66 -19.06
CA LEU A 75 8.76 2.76 -18.40
C LEU A 75 9.59 1.98 -19.42
N GLU A 76 10.90 1.95 -19.22
CA GLU A 76 11.81 1.17 -20.05
C GLU A 76 11.62 -0.33 -19.81
N PRO A 77 11.62 -1.17 -20.84
CA PRO A 77 11.50 -2.60 -20.69
C PRO A 77 12.59 -3.19 -19.77
N GLY A 78 12.18 -3.97 -18.78
CA GLY A 78 13.11 -4.60 -17.84
C GLY A 78 13.54 -3.71 -16.67
N VAL A 79 12.97 -2.52 -16.56
CA VAL A 79 13.10 -1.63 -15.39
C VAL A 79 11.81 -1.71 -14.58
N THR A 80 11.93 -1.82 -13.26
CA THR A 80 10.79 -1.67 -12.35
C THR A 80 10.67 -0.21 -11.95
N GLY A 81 9.54 0.41 -12.30
CA GLY A 81 9.17 1.74 -11.84
C GLY A 81 8.80 1.72 -10.35
N VAL A 82 9.22 2.73 -9.63
CA VAL A 82 8.92 2.93 -8.21
C VAL A 82 8.24 4.28 -8.03
N ALA A 83 7.10 4.33 -7.37
CA ALA A 83 6.56 5.56 -6.82
C ALA A 83 6.48 5.44 -5.30
N PHE A 84 6.64 6.54 -4.61
CA PHE A 84 6.54 6.53 -3.15
C PHE A 84 5.09 6.54 -2.69
N ASP A 85 4.89 5.91 -1.54
CA ASP A 85 3.64 5.79 -0.81
C ASP A 85 3.86 6.20 0.65
N LEU A 86 2.89 6.89 1.24
CA LEU A 86 2.95 7.34 2.63
C LEU A 86 1.78 6.73 3.42
N GLU A 87 2.07 5.89 4.40
CA GLU A 87 1.06 5.19 5.20
C GLU A 87 0.58 6.01 6.41
N GLY A 88 -0.18 7.04 6.12
CA GLY A 88 -0.88 7.83 7.12
C GLY A 88 -0.55 9.31 7.11
N ALA A 89 -1.40 10.10 7.75
CA ALA A 89 -1.39 11.56 7.65
C ALA A 89 -0.64 12.27 8.79
N ARG A 90 -0.20 11.58 9.85
CA ARG A 90 0.55 12.25 10.95
C ARG A 90 1.81 13.00 10.46
N PRO A 91 2.57 12.49 9.45
CA PRO A 91 3.69 13.22 8.88
C PRO A 91 3.34 14.58 8.25
N LEU A 92 2.06 14.84 7.94
CA LEU A 92 1.59 16.16 7.48
C LEU A 92 1.63 17.23 8.57
N GLN A 93 1.73 16.84 9.85
CA GLN A 93 1.82 17.75 11.01
C GLN A 93 0.66 18.76 11.05
N GLY A 94 -0.56 18.29 10.80
CA GLY A 94 -1.78 19.13 10.82
C GLY A 94 -1.90 20.10 9.66
N ARG A 95 -1.15 19.93 8.57
CA ARG A 95 -1.13 20.86 7.42
C ARG A 95 -1.49 20.15 6.13
N ALA A 96 -2.66 20.42 5.58
CA ALA A 96 -3.12 19.81 4.33
C ALA A 96 -2.18 20.12 3.15
N GLU A 97 -1.61 21.32 3.09
CA GLU A 97 -0.67 21.74 2.04
C GLU A 97 0.63 20.93 2.02
N ALA A 98 0.97 20.21 3.09
CA ALA A 98 2.12 19.31 3.13
C ALA A 98 1.99 18.15 2.14
N VAL A 99 0.77 17.77 1.72
CA VAL A 99 0.54 16.77 0.65
C VAL A 99 1.25 17.18 -0.64
N ALA A 100 1.21 18.47 -1.02
CA ALA A 100 1.93 18.97 -2.19
C ALA A 100 3.46 18.85 -2.04
N THR A 101 3.99 18.99 -0.82
CA THR A 101 5.41 18.80 -0.54
C THR A 101 5.82 17.34 -0.75
N PHE A 102 5.06 16.39 -0.19
CA PHE A 102 5.29 14.97 -0.41
C PHE A 102 5.15 14.56 -1.89
N HIS A 103 4.12 15.11 -2.58
CA HIS A 103 3.97 14.90 -4.02
C HIS A 103 5.20 15.33 -4.81
N ALA A 104 5.76 16.51 -4.50
CA ALA A 104 6.98 17.01 -5.14
C ALA A 104 8.21 16.13 -4.85
N GLN A 105 8.20 15.37 -3.75
CA GLN A 105 9.23 14.41 -3.35
C GLN A 105 9.03 13.00 -3.94
N GLY A 106 8.00 12.79 -4.78
CA GLY A 106 7.77 11.51 -5.44
C GLY A 106 6.64 10.66 -4.86
N VAL A 107 5.93 11.14 -3.83
CA VAL A 107 4.74 10.45 -3.31
C VAL A 107 3.61 10.53 -4.35
N ARG A 108 3.03 9.39 -4.65
CA ARG A 108 1.91 9.25 -5.60
C ARG A 108 0.68 8.59 -4.99
N MET A 109 0.84 7.97 -3.83
CA MET A 109 -0.25 7.35 -3.07
C MET A 109 -0.12 7.70 -1.59
N MET A 110 -1.24 7.79 -0.87
CA MET A 110 -1.24 8.18 0.54
C MET A 110 -2.45 7.61 1.27
N HIS A 111 -2.21 7.02 2.45
CA HIS A 111 -3.23 6.69 3.44
C HIS A 111 -3.50 7.88 4.36
N LEU A 112 -4.73 8.00 4.87
CA LEU A 112 -5.06 9.04 5.85
C LEU A 112 -4.95 8.56 7.30
N ALA A 113 -5.04 7.26 7.52
CA ALA A 113 -4.81 6.63 8.83
C ALA A 113 -3.89 5.42 8.69
N TYR A 114 -3.18 5.08 9.77
CA TYR A 114 -2.47 3.80 9.91
C TYR A 114 -2.93 3.16 11.21
N ASN A 115 -3.84 2.18 11.10
CA ASN A 115 -4.42 1.39 12.18
C ASN A 115 -5.14 2.18 13.29
N ARG A 116 -4.63 3.35 13.68
CA ARG A 116 -5.11 4.16 14.79
C ARG A 116 -5.73 5.48 14.33
N ASN A 117 -6.68 5.98 15.10
CA ASN A 117 -7.23 7.32 14.89
C ASN A 117 -6.12 8.37 14.99
N ASN A 118 -6.21 9.38 14.13
CA ASN A 118 -5.34 10.54 14.15
C ASN A 118 -6.16 11.83 13.95
N ASP A 119 -5.51 12.97 13.77
CA ASP A 119 -6.14 14.27 13.57
C ASP A 119 -6.82 14.44 12.20
N VAL A 120 -6.68 13.47 11.30
CA VAL A 120 -7.22 13.48 9.93
C VAL A 120 -8.35 12.47 9.77
N ALA A 121 -8.15 11.21 10.15
CA ALA A 121 -9.07 10.10 9.89
C ALA A 121 -8.99 9.01 10.97
N GLY A 122 -10.01 8.16 11.03
CA GLY A 122 -10.07 7.00 11.89
C GLY A 122 -9.34 5.79 11.32
N GLY A 123 -8.63 5.05 12.19
CA GLY A 123 -7.97 3.79 11.89
C GLY A 123 -8.84 2.57 12.15
N CYS A 124 -8.48 1.43 11.58
CA CYS A 124 -9.27 0.20 11.63
C CYS A 124 -9.24 -0.52 13.00
N HIS A 125 -8.30 -0.19 13.89
CA HIS A 125 -8.17 -0.79 15.21
C HIS A 125 -8.75 0.05 16.37
N ASP A 126 -9.26 1.25 16.07
CA ASP A 126 -9.85 2.14 17.08
C ASP A 126 -11.38 2.20 17.00
N ALA A 127 -11.98 2.90 17.97
CA ALA A 127 -13.40 3.22 17.92
C ALA A 127 -13.73 3.98 16.62
N PRO A 128 -14.90 3.74 16.02
CA PRO A 128 -15.28 4.39 14.77
C PRO A 128 -15.15 5.92 14.84
N MET A 129 -14.42 6.48 13.91
CA MET A 129 -14.23 7.91 13.71
C MET A 129 -14.40 8.24 12.23
N GLY A 130 -15.12 9.30 11.93
CA GLY A 130 -15.24 9.83 10.57
C GLY A 130 -14.07 10.72 10.17
N LEU A 131 -14.12 11.26 8.96
CA LEU A 131 -13.16 12.22 8.45
C LEU A 131 -13.27 13.54 9.20
N THR A 132 -12.16 14.09 9.68
CA THR A 132 -12.17 15.39 10.38
C THR A 132 -12.24 16.57 9.40
N ALA A 133 -12.39 17.80 9.90
CA ALA A 133 -12.30 18.99 9.05
C ALA A 133 -10.94 19.08 8.34
N LEU A 134 -9.84 18.81 9.05
CA LEU A 134 -8.50 18.71 8.45
C LEU A 134 -8.45 17.58 7.41
N GLY A 135 -9.12 16.45 7.68
CA GLY A 135 -9.22 15.34 6.74
C GLY A 135 -9.86 15.73 5.42
N HIS A 136 -10.93 16.53 5.44
CA HIS A 136 -11.53 17.07 4.22
C HIS A 136 -10.56 17.96 3.42
N ASP A 137 -9.78 18.79 4.11
CA ASP A 137 -8.77 19.64 3.47
C ASP A 137 -7.64 18.78 2.85
N VAL A 138 -7.21 17.71 3.53
CA VAL A 138 -6.20 16.76 3.02
C VAL A 138 -6.72 16.02 1.78
N VAL A 139 -7.98 15.54 1.79
CA VAL A 139 -8.61 14.92 0.61
C VAL A 139 -8.66 15.88 -0.57
N ALA A 140 -9.08 17.11 -0.34
CA ALA A 140 -9.16 18.14 -1.38
C ALA A 140 -7.76 18.44 -1.97
N GLU A 141 -6.73 18.54 -1.13
CA GLU A 141 -5.37 18.80 -1.57
C GLU A 141 -4.78 17.60 -2.33
N ALA A 142 -5.00 16.36 -1.86
CA ALA A 142 -4.58 15.15 -2.56
C ALA A 142 -5.19 15.07 -3.97
N ASN A 143 -6.50 15.34 -4.09
CA ASN A 143 -7.19 15.41 -5.38
C ASN A 143 -6.63 16.51 -6.29
N ARG A 144 -6.26 17.67 -5.71
CA ARG A 144 -5.73 18.80 -6.45
C ARG A 144 -4.35 18.55 -7.03
N VAL A 145 -3.47 17.87 -6.28
CA VAL A 145 -2.07 17.67 -6.69
C VAL A 145 -1.83 16.35 -7.42
N GLY A 146 -2.81 15.44 -7.41
CA GLY A 146 -2.68 14.13 -8.05
C GLY A 146 -2.01 13.09 -7.15
N VAL A 147 -2.35 13.03 -5.86
CA VAL A 147 -2.00 11.94 -4.96
C VAL A 147 -3.20 11.01 -4.82
N MET A 148 -3.02 9.74 -5.15
CA MET A 148 -4.04 8.70 -5.03
C MET A 148 -4.32 8.42 -3.56
N LEU A 149 -5.59 8.50 -3.15
CA LEU A 149 -5.99 8.18 -1.77
C LEU A 149 -6.16 6.68 -1.61
N ASP A 150 -5.47 6.13 -0.62
CA ASP A 150 -5.53 4.73 -0.23
C ASP A 150 -6.27 4.58 1.09
N LEU A 151 -7.21 3.65 1.14
CA LEU A 151 -8.08 3.41 2.29
C LEU A 151 -7.61 2.22 3.15
N SER A 152 -6.54 1.52 2.77
CA SER A 152 -5.96 0.47 3.61
C SER A 152 -5.61 1.05 4.98
N HIS A 153 -5.72 0.27 6.05
CA HIS A 153 -5.57 0.71 7.45
C HIS A 153 -6.66 1.65 7.98
N THR A 154 -7.52 2.20 7.11
CA THR A 154 -8.55 3.18 7.49
C THR A 154 -9.80 2.47 8.03
N GLY A 155 -10.38 3.00 9.10
CA GLY A 155 -11.62 2.51 9.66
C GLY A 155 -12.82 2.72 8.71
N GLU A 156 -13.86 1.89 8.84
CA GLU A 156 -15.00 1.87 7.92
C GLU A 156 -15.69 3.23 7.79
N ALA A 157 -15.93 3.94 8.91
CA ALA A 157 -16.58 5.26 8.87
C ALA A 157 -15.77 6.27 8.07
N SER A 158 -14.46 6.39 8.36
CA SER A 158 -13.58 7.28 7.60
C SER A 158 -13.44 6.87 6.14
N SER A 159 -13.45 5.56 5.83
CA SER A 159 -13.42 5.09 4.44
C SER A 159 -14.60 5.62 3.63
N PHE A 160 -15.81 5.55 4.17
CA PHE A 160 -17.00 6.10 3.49
C PHE A 160 -16.97 7.61 3.36
N ASP A 161 -16.48 8.33 4.39
CA ASP A 161 -16.36 9.78 4.34
C ASP A 161 -15.31 10.22 3.29
N ILE A 162 -14.16 9.54 3.19
CA ILE A 162 -13.14 9.81 2.18
C ILE A 162 -13.70 9.55 0.77
N ILE A 163 -14.40 8.42 0.58
CA ILE A 163 -15.07 8.09 -0.69
C ILE A 163 -16.06 9.18 -1.09
N ALA A 164 -16.85 9.68 -0.13
CA ALA A 164 -17.83 10.74 -0.38
C ALA A 164 -17.19 12.12 -0.68
N ALA A 165 -16.02 12.40 -0.08
CA ALA A 165 -15.32 13.67 -0.24
C ALA A 165 -14.40 13.70 -1.47
N SER A 166 -13.88 12.55 -1.92
CA SER A 166 -12.96 12.47 -3.04
C SER A 166 -13.67 12.73 -4.37
N THR A 167 -13.03 13.54 -5.24
CA THR A 167 -13.46 13.78 -6.62
C THR A 167 -12.69 12.91 -7.63
N ARG A 168 -11.79 12.07 -7.15
CA ARG A 168 -10.97 11.13 -7.92
C ARG A 168 -11.21 9.70 -7.43
N PRO A 169 -10.93 8.68 -8.24
CA PRO A 169 -10.92 7.31 -7.78
C PRO A 169 -10.03 7.11 -6.55
N VAL A 170 -10.48 6.28 -5.60
CA VAL A 170 -9.72 5.87 -4.42
C VAL A 170 -9.46 4.38 -4.47
N VAL A 171 -8.47 3.88 -3.73
CA VAL A 171 -8.11 2.47 -3.75
C VAL A 171 -8.04 1.85 -2.35
N TYR A 172 -8.08 0.54 -2.30
CA TYR A 172 -7.48 -0.28 -1.26
C TYR A 172 -6.27 -0.97 -1.87
N SER A 173 -5.06 -0.49 -1.60
CA SER A 173 -3.84 -1.06 -2.18
C SER A 173 -3.51 -2.44 -1.63
N HIS A 174 -3.91 -2.74 -0.38
CA HIS A 174 -3.64 -4.01 0.29
C HIS A 174 -4.70 -4.31 1.37
N ALA A 175 -5.83 -4.90 0.97
CA ALA A 175 -6.91 -5.30 1.90
C ALA A 175 -7.67 -6.51 1.38
N ASN A 176 -7.97 -7.47 2.26
CA ASN A 176 -8.74 -8.66 1.94
C ASN A 176 -10.22 -8.50 2.31
N ALA A 177 -11.08 -9.39 1.81
CA ALA A 177 -12.49 -9.42 2.17
C ALA A 177 -12.69 -10.02 3.57
N ALA A 178 -13.33 -9.27 4.47
CA ALA A 178 -13.68 -9.73 5.82
C ALA A 178 -14.61 -10.97 5.80
N ALA A 179 -15.38 -11.15 4.73
CA ALA A 179 -16.24 -12.31 4.55
C ALA A 179 -15.47 -13.64 4.40
N LEU A 180 -14.20 -13.61 3.98
CA LEU A 180 -13.35 -14.79 3.87
C LEU A 180 -12.53 -15.04 5.13
N HIS A 181 -12.11 -13.98 5.81
CA HIS A 181 -11.41 -14.05 7.08
C HIS A 181 -11.72 -12.79 7.90
N ASP A 182 -12.31 -12.97 9.07
CA ASP A 182 -12.66 -11.87 9.99
C ASP A 182 -11.41 -11.34 10.68
N HIS A 183 -10.94 -10.19 10.23
CA HIS A 183 -9.77 -9.49 10.75
C HIS A 183 -9.98 -7.97 10.62
N ALA A 184 -9.52 -7.18 11.59
CA ALA A 184 -9.73 -5.74 11.62
C ALA A 184 -9.13 -5.01 10.39
N ARG A 185 -8.09 -5.58 9.75
CA ARG A 185 -7.47 -5.06 8.51
C ARG A 185 -8.26 -5.43 7.24
N ASN A 186 -9.20 -6.37 7.32
CA ASN A 186 -10.01 -6.79 6.20
C ASN A 186 -11.28 -5.93 6.09
N ILE A 187 -11.79 -5.79 4.88
CA ILE A 187 -12.85 -4.84 4.54
C ILE A 187 -14.18 -5.52 4.21
N SER A 188 -15.26 -4.81 4.46
CA SER A 188 -16.61 -5.27 4.15
C SER A 188 -16.91 -5.18 2.64
N ASP A 189 -17.88 -5.99 2.17
CA ASP A 189 -18.43 -5.88 0.82
C ASP A 189 -18.94 -4.47 0.50
N ALA A 190 -19.47 -3.77 1.49
CA ALA A 190 -19.96 -2.40 1.32
C ALA A 190 -18.82 -1.43 0.98
N GLN A 191 -17.68 -1.55 1.69
CA GLN A 191 -16.47 -0.77 1.40
C GLN A 191 -15.92 -1.11 0.00
N MET A 192 -15.83 -2.41 -0.35
CA MET A 192 -15.38 -2.84 -1.67
C MET A 192 -16.24 -2.22 -2.80
N ARG A 193 -17.57 -2.31 -2.68
CA ARG A 193 -18.50 -1.74 -3.67
C ARG A 193 -18.43 -0.22 -3.73
N ALA A 194 -18.23 0.44 -2.59
CA ALA A 194 -18.12 1.89 -2.54
C ALA A 194 -16.86 2.38 -3.28
N VAL A 195 -15.70 1.73 -3.09
CA VAL A 195 -14.47 2.01 -3.86
C VAL A 195 -14.69 1.79 -5.36
N ALA A 196 -15.28 0.67 -5.75
CA ALA A 196 -15.61 0.41 -7.16
C ALA A 196 -16.52 1.51 -7.74
N GLY A 197 -17.46 2.03 -6.95
CA GLY A 197 -18.34 3.14 -7.33
C GLY A 197 -17.61 4.45 -7.64
N THR A 198 -16.38 4.66 -7.15
CA THR A 198 -15.53 5.80 -7.52
C THR A 198 -14.74 5.59 -8.81
N GLY A 199 -14.81 4.41 -9.43
CA GLY A 199 -13.89 3.99 -10.46
C GLY A 199 -12.59 3.38 -9.93
N GLY A 200 -12.47 3.24 -8.62
CA GLY A 200 -11.27 2.75 -7.93
C GLY A 200 -11.03 1.25 -8.02
N VAL A 201 -10.07 0.77 -7.24
CA VAL A 201 -9.58 -0.62 -7.27
C VAL A 201 -9.41 -1.14 -5.85
N VAL A 202 -9.79 -2.40 -5.64
CA VAL A 202 -9.49 -3.17 -4.43
C VAL A 202 -8.40 -4.19 -4.77
N CYS A 203 -7.30 -4.17 -4.02
CA CYS A 203 -6.20 -5.10 -4.18
C CYS A 203 -6.17 -6.09 -3.01
N PRO A 204 -6.56 -7.36 -3.22
CA PRO A 204 -6.29 -8.40 -2.24
C PRO A 204 -4.83 -8.42 -1.83
N THR A 205 -4.56 -8.58 -0.51
CA THR A 205 -3.21 -8.55 0.04
C THR A 205 -2.66 -9.93 0.32
N GLY A 206 -1.34 -10.06 0.14
CA GLY A 206 -0.58 -11.27 0.37
C GLY A 206 0.00 -11.39 1.79
N VAL A 207 -0.71 -10.90 2.81
CA VAL A 207 -0.31 -11.07 4.22
C VAL A 207 -1.00 -12.29 4.80
N GLY A 208 -0.24 -13.30 5.18
CA GLY A 208 -0.79 -14.59 5.65
C GLY A 208 -1.74 -14.45 6.82
N LYS A 209 -1.43 -13.59 7.79
CA LYS A 209 -2.29 -13.34 8.95
C LYS A 209 -3.67 -12.81 8.55
N PHE A 210 -3.74 -11.93 7.54
CA PHE A 210 -5.02 -11.38 7.05
C PHE A 210 -5.79 -12.37 6.17
N MET A 211 -5.18 -13.52 5.90
CA MET A 211 -5.77 -14.66 5.19
C MET A 211 -6.09 -15.85 6.12
N GLY A 212 -5.79 -15.72 7.43
CA GLY A 212 -5.93 -16.83 8.38
C GLY A 212 -4.91 -17.94 8.21
N LEU A 213 -3.76 -17.63 7.60
CA LEU A 213 -2.64 -18.56 7.40
C LEU A 213 -1.57 -18.36 8.48
N ASP A 214 -0.91 -19.45 8.87
CA ASP A 214 0.25 -19.47 9.77
C ASP A 214 1.59 -19.59 9.01
N ARG A 215 1.56 -19.39 7.71
CA ARG A 215 2.70 -19.45 6.78
C ARG A 215 2.61 -18.34 5.74
N ALA A 216 3.72 -18.08 5.05
CA ALA A 216 3.73 -17.20 3.90
C ALA A 216 2.75 -17.69 2.80
N PRO A 217 1.91 -16.82 2.25
CA PRO A 217 1.03 -17.15 1.14
C PRO A 217 1.82 -17.45 -0.13
N THR A 218 1.20 -18.26 -0.99
CA THR A 218 1.63 -18.49 -2.37
C THR A 218 0.66 -17.82 -3.34
N ALA A 219 1.01 -17.74 -4.62
CA ALA A 219 0.12 -17.28 -5.67
C ALA A 219 -1.23 -18.03 -5.68
N GLN A 220 -1.21 -19.33 -5.36
CA GLN A 220 -2.42 -20.16 -5.29
C GLN A 220 -3.36 -19.73 -4.15
N ASP A 221 -2.83 -19.30 -3.02
CA ASP A 221 -3.61 -18.83 -1.87
C ASP A 221 -4.33 -17.51 -2.16
N MET A 222 -3.87 -16.73 -3.13
CA MET A 222 -4.50 -15.48 -3.54
C MET A 222 -5.81 -15.70 -4.32
N LEU A 223 -6.00 -16.84 -4.99
CA LEU A 223 -7.13 -17.07 -5.89
C LEU A 223 -8.50 -16.89 -5.20
N PRO A 224 -8.79 -17.44 -4.02
CA PRO A 224 -10.09 -17.24 -3.37
C PRO A 224 -10.41 -15.76 -3.11
N TYR A 225 -9.41 -14.95 -2.77
CA TYR A 225 -9.56 -13.51 -2.49
C TYR A 225 -9.76 -12.72 -3.78
N ILE A 226 -9.04 -13.07 -4.84
CA ILE A 226 -9.23 -12.49 -6.19
C ILE A 226 -10.62 -12.82 -6.71
N ASP A 227 -11.07 -14.08 -6.63
CA ASP A 227 -12.38 -14.52 -7.07
C ASP A 227 -13.50 -13.80 -6.32
N TYR A 228 -13.35 -13.68 -5.00
CA TYR A 228 -14.32 -12.97 -4.17
C TYR A 228 -14.41 -11.49 -4.54
N ALA A 229 -13.25 -10.83 -4.73
CA ALA A 229 -13.19 -9.44 -5.15
C ALA A 229 -13.86 -9.27 -6.53
N LEU A 230 -13.50 -10.12 -7.52
CA LEU A 230 -14.11 -10.10 -8.86
C LEU A 230 -15.64 -10.29 -8.82
N ALA A 231 -16.13 -11.21 -7.98
CA ALA A 231 -17.57 -11.45 -7.80
C ALA A 231 -18.27 -10.25 -7.13
N THR A 232 -17.57 -9.51 -6.25
CA THR A 232 -18.15 -8.41 -5.48
C THR A 232 -18.16 -7.09 -6.23
N VAL A 233 -17.06 -6.77 -6.97
CA VAL A 233 -16.86 -5.45 -7.60
C VAL A 233 -16.68 -5.48 -9.11
N GLY A 234 -16.54 -6.66 -9.71
CA GLY A 234 -16.32 -6.81 -11.16
C GLY A 234 -14.87 -6.65 -11.59
N GLU A 235 -14.60 -7.03 -12.83
CA GLU A 235 -13.25 -7.18 -13.38
C GLU A 235 -12.45 -5.88 -13.56
N GLU A 236 -13.12 -4.72 -13.57
CA GLU A 236 -12.48 -3.41 -13.73
C GLU A 236 -11.94 -2.84 -12.40
N HIS A 237 -12.22 -3.50 -11.26
CA HIS A 237 -12.01 -2.96 -9.94
C HIS A 237 -11.17 -3.85 -9.02
N VAL A 238 -10.40 -4.78 -9.58
CA VAL A 238 -9.53 -5.68 -8.81
C VAL A 238 -8.09 -5.51 -9.26
N GLY A 239 -7.18 -5.37 -8.30
CA GLY A 239 -5.73 -5.36 -8.46
C GLY A 239 -5.06 -6.33 -7.51
N LEU A 240 -3.77 -6.14 -7.22
CA LEU A 240 -3.00 -6.91 -6.26
C LEU A 240 -2.03 -5.99 -5.50
N GLY A 241 -1.85 -6.25 -4.20
CA GLY A 241 -0.84 -5.61 -3.37
C GLY A 241 -0.29 -6.59 -2.36
N SER A 242 0.97 -6.97 -2.49
CA SER A 242 1.54 -8.02 -1.64
C SER A 242 1.69 -7.61 -0.18
N ASP A 243 1.84 -6.31 0.07
CA ASP A 243 2.25 -5.77 1.38
C ASP A 243 3.57 -6.40 1.86
N MET A 244 4.43 -6.79 0.89
CA MET A 244 5.70 -7.44 1.19
C MET A 244 6.59 -6.50 1.98
N TRP A 245 7.03 -6.96 3.13
CA TRP A 245 8.04 -6.29 3.93
C TRP A 245 9.38 -7.04 3.84
N PHE A 246 10.43 -6.32 3.44
CA PHE A 246 11.78 -6.83 3.38
C PHE A 246 12.53 -6.51 4.66
N GLY A 247 12.63 -7.46 5.59
CA GLY A 247 13.51 -7.33 6.73
C GLY A 247 14.98 -7.35 6.31
N GLN A 248 15.79 -6.48 6.90
CA GLN A 248 17.23 -6.43 6.64
C GLN A 248 18.01 -6.55 7.95
N ASP A 249 18.91 -7.54 8.04
CA ASP A 249 19.71 -7.77 9.23
C ASP A 249 20.58 -6.54 9.57
N GLY A 250 20.47 -6.08 10.81
CA GLY A 250 21.26 -4.95 11.33
C GLY A 250 20.76 -3.56 10.93
N VAL A 251 19.67 -3.46 10.20
CA VAL A 251 19.00 -2.18 9.92
C VAL A 251 17.98 -1.90 11.02
N ASP A 252 18.18 -0.78 11.72
CA ASP A 252 17.24 -0.29 12.73
C ASP A 252 16.25 0.67 12.07
N GLU A 253 14.98 0.27 12.03
CA GLU A 253 13.85 1.07 11.55
C GLU A 253 12.98 1.62 12.69
N THR A 254 13.37 1.36 13.95
CA THR A 254 12.59 1.77 15.12
C THR A 254 12.32 3.27 15.08
N PRO A 255 11.05 3.71 15.11
CA PRO A 255 10.75 5.12 15.19
C PRO A 255 11.35 5.73 16.46
N PRO A 256 11.97 6.91 16.36
CA PRO A 256 12.43 7.61 17.55
C PRO A 256 11.24 7.98 18.44
N PRO A 257 11.49 8.29 19.74
CA PRO A 257 10.42 8.73 20.63
C PRO A 257 9.61 9.88 20.01
N ASP A 258 8.29 9.85 20.25
CA ASP A 258 7.39 10.92 19.78
C ASP A 258 7.85 12.29 20.34
N PRO A 259 8.19 13.25 19.49
CA PRO A 259 8.71 14.55 19.94
C PRO A 259 7.68 15.36 20.76
N ALA A 260 6.39 15.06 20.66
CA ALA A 260 5.34 15.75 21.40
C ALA A 260 5.15 15.17 22.83
N THR A 261 5.29 13.84 22.98
CA THR A 261 5.03 13.15 24.25
C THR A 261 6.30 12.62 24.92
N GLY A 262 7.35 12.41 24.15
CA GLY A 262 8.59 11.74 24.61
C GLY A 262 8.43 10.22 24.78
N GLU A 263 7.27 9.66 24.43
CA GLU A 263 7.00 8.22 24.52
C GLU A 263 7.75 7.47 23.41
N GLY A 264 8.36 6.34 23.78
CA GLY A 264 9.02 5.45 22.81
C GLY A 264 8.00 4.70 21.95
N PHE A 265 8.49 4.11 20.86
CA PHE A 265 7.67 3.29 20.00
C PHE A 265 7.09 2.08 20.76
N ASP A 266 5.76 1.95 20.73
CA ASP A 266 5.05 0.80 21.25
C ASP A 266 4.37 0.04 20.10
N PRO A 267 4.91 -1.12 19.72
CA PRO A 267 4.31 -1.92 18.67
C PRO A 267 2.90 -2.40 18.99
N HIS A 268 2.59 -2.73 20.27
CA HIS A 268 1.25 -3.17 20.67
C HIS A 268 0.19 -2.07 20.57
N TYR A 269 0.60 -0.81 20.61
CA TYR A 269 -0.30 0.29 20.31
C TYR A 269 -0.74 0.27 18.85
N TRP A 270 0.20 0.05 17.92
CA TRP A 270 -0.10 0.08 16.49
C TRP A 270 -0.75 -1.21 15.99
N TRP A 271 -0.40 -2.35 16.58
CA TRP A 271 -0.92 -3.68 16.27
C TRP A 271 -1.36 -4.37 17.56
N PRO A 272 -2.62 -4.17 18.02
CA PRO A 272 -3.10 -4.69 19.30
C PRO A 272 -3.30 -6.21 19.31
N GLU A 273 -3.37 -6.83 18.15
CA GLU A 273 -3.43 -8.28 18.02
C GLU A 273 -2.01 -8.83 18.11
N ALA A 274 -1.79 -9.76 19.04
CA ALA A 274 -0.49 -10.29 19.38
C ALA A 274 0.42 -10.57 18.16
N PHE A 275 1.41 -9.71 17.96
CA PHE A 275 2.55 -9.98 17.11
C PHE A 275 3.61 -10.66 17.96
N ASP A 276 4.27 -11.68 17.40
CA ASP A 276 5.46 -12.27 18.01
C ASP A 276 6.65 -11.37 17.70
N TYR A 277 6.88 -10.38 18.59
CA TYR A 277 7.97 -9.42 18.46
C TYR A 277 9.36 -9.99 18.81
N ASP A 278 9.45 -11.23 19.27
CA ASP A 278 10.74 -11.84 19.61
C ASP A 278 11.66 -12.02 18.38
N HIS A 279 11.13 -11.77 17.17
CA HIS A 279 11.87 -11.90 15.91
C HIS A 279 12.02 -10.58 15.11
N GLY A 280 11.87 -9.42 15.76
CA GLY A 280 11.95 -8.10 15.14
C GLY A 280 10.62 -7.61 14.55
N ALA A 281 10.55 -6.37 14.08
CA ALA A 281 9.34 -5.72 13.54
C ALA A 281 8.71 -6.46 12.33
N SER A 282 9.36 -7.47 11.80
CA SER A 282 8.96 -8.29 10.66
C SER A 282 7.93 -9.37 10.94
N ALA A 283 7.57 -9.60 12.17
CA ALA A 283 6.72 -10.75 12.49
C ALA A 283 5.23 -10.40 12.52
N ILE A 284 4.68 -9.88 11.43
CA ILE A 284 3.28 -10.15 11.16
C ILE A 284 3.19 -11.66 10.94
N GLY A 285 2.59 -12.38 11.89
CA GLY A 285 2.49 -13.84 11.82
C GLY A 285 1.92 -14.30 10.47
N GLY A 286 2.43 -15.40 9.92
CA GLY A 286 2.01 -15.92 8.63
C GLY A 286 2.81 -15.44 7.43
N GLY A 287 3.73 -14.48 7.57
CA GLY A 287 4.59 -14.02 6.45
C GLY A 287 3.85 -13.32 5.30
N TYR A 288 4.57 -13.09 4.21
CA TYR A 288 4.14 -12.27 3.08
C TYR A 288 4.24 -13.04 1.75
N LEU A 289 3.43 -12.65 0.76
CA LEU A 289 3.56 -13.12 -0.62
C LEU A 289 4.91 -12.63 -1.19
N ALA A 290 5.83 -13.57 -1.39
CA ALA A 290 7.16 -13.25 -1.86
C ALA A 290 7.18 -12.70 -3.29
N PRO A 291 8.16 -11.84 -3.67
CA PRO A 291 8.27 -11.31 -5.03
C PRO A 291 8.35 -12.39 -6.12
N GLU A 292 8.90 -13.56 -5.80
CA GLU A 292 9.01 -14.71 -6.72
C GLU A 292 7.63 -15.23 -7.17
N GLU A 293 6.61 -15.10 -6.33
CA GLU A 293 5.24 -15.52 -6.65
C GLU A 293 4.63 -14.66 -7.78
N TRP A 294 5.10 -13.42 -7.99
CA TRP A 294 4.73 -12.58 -9.11
C TRP A 294 5.19 -13.14 -10.48
N ALA A 295 6.15 -14.06 -10.50
CA ALA A 295 6.51 -14.78 -11.72
C ALA A 295 5.53 -15.92 -12.02
N VAL A 296 4.85 -16.46 -10.99
CA VAL A 296 3.87 -17.55 -11.10
C VAL A 296 2.47 -17.02 -11.44
N LEU A 297 2.06 -15.89 -10.83
CA LEU A 297 0.72 -15.30 -10.95
C LEU A 297 0.20 -15.19 -12.40
N PRO A 298 0.96 -14.73 -13.42
CA PRO A 298 0.42 -14.58 -14.77
C PRO A 298 -0.09 -15.88 -15.38
N GLY A 299 0.68 -16.97 -15.26
CA GLY A 299 0.25 -18.28 -15.77
C GLY A 299 -0.96 -18.82 -15.00
N LEU A 300 -0.91 -18.70 -13.68
CA LEU A 300 -2.00 -19.15 -12.81
C LEU A 300 -3.31 -18.42 -13.09
N LEU A 301 -3.26 -17.09 -13.23
CA LEU A 301 -4.45 -16.27 -13.50
C LEU A 301 -4.96 -16.48 -14.94
N ASP A 302 -4.09 -16.76 -15.91
CA ASP A 302 -4.50 -17.12 -17.27
C ASP A 302 -5.33 -18.38 -17.30
N ASP A 303 -4.85 -19.41 -16.63
CA ASP A 303 -5.51 -20.71 -16.57
C ASP A 303 -6.85 -20.61 -15.81
N HIS A 304 -6.92 -19.74 -14.79
CA HIS A 304 -8.08 -19.61 -13.91
C HIS A 304 -9.15 -18.64 -14.43
N LEU A 305 -8.74 -17.44 -14.91
CA LEU A 305 -9.64 -16.33 -15.28
C LEU A 305 -9.66 -16.03 -16.78
N GLY A 306 -8.69 -16.57 -17.51
CA GLY A 306 -8.40 -16.18 -18.89
C GLY A 306 -7.58 -14.87 -18.97
N PRO A 307 -6.81 -14.71 -20.08
CA PRO A 307 -5.76 -13.68 -20.19
C PRO A 307 -6.29 -12.24 -20.08
N ARG A 308 -7.50 -11.96 -20.51
CA ARG A 308 -8.07 -10.61 -20.47
C ARG A 308 -8.34 -10.13 -19.05
N ILE A 309 -8.89 -10.97 -18.18
CA ILE A 309 -9.15 -10.63 -16.77
C ILE A 309 -7.83 -10.65 -16.01
N ALA A 310 -6.97 -11.62 -16.27
CA ALA A 310 -5.63 -11.68 -15.69
C ALA A 310 -4.83 -10.39 -15.90
N ASP A 311 -4.83 -9.81 -17.11
CA ASP A 311 -4.15 -8.54 -17.40
C ASP A 311 -4.68 -7.38 -16.53
N LYS A 312 -6.00 -7.31 -16.34
CA LYS A 312 -6.64 -6.29 -15.52
C LYS A 312 -6.20 -6.39 -14.06
N VAL A 313 -6.28 -7.60 -13.49
CA VAL A 313 -5.92 -7.90 -12.10
C VAL A 313 -4.43 -7.69 -11.85
N LEU A 314 -3.57 -8.11 -12.78
CA LEU A 314 -2.12 -7.98 -12.63
C LEU A 314 -1.62 -6.54 -12.58
N GLY A 315 -2.35 -5.56 -13.15
CA GLY A 315 -1.90 -4.18 -13.04
C GLY A 315 -2.63 -3.17 -13.93
N GLN A 316 -3.38 -3.58 -14.97
CA GLN A 316 -4.02 -2.62 -15.87
C GLN A 316 -5.08 -1.77 -15.15
N ASN A 317 -5.79 -2.33 -14.17
CA ASN A 317 -6.76 -1.57 -13.39
C ASN A 317 -6.09 -0.48 -12.54
N MET A 318 -4.98 -0.80 -11.84
CA MET A 318 -4.20 0.19 -11.10
C MET A 318 -3.61 1.25 -12.04
N ARG A 319 -3.08 0.83 -13.21
CA ARG A 319 -2.56 1.75 -14.22
C ARG A 319 -3.63 2.72 -14.73
N ARG A 320 -4.86 2.25 -14.94
CA ARG A 320 -6.00 3.09 -15.31
C ARG A 320 -6.28 4.15 -14.24
N VAL A 321 -6.34 3.75 -12.96
CA VAL A 321 -6.57 4.68 -11.84
C VAL A 321 -5.43 5.70 -11.75
N ALA A 322 -4.19 5.27 -11.87
CA ALA A 322 -3.04 6.18 -11.87
C ALA A 322 -3.11 7.21 -13.02
N ALA A 323 -3.46 6.79 -14.23
CA ALA A 323 -3.61 7.69 -15.37
C ALA A 323 -4.74 8.73 -15.18
N GLU A 324 -5.71 8.44 -14.32
CA GLU A 324 -6.81 9.37 -14.00
C GLU A 324 -6.45 10.32 -12.85
N VAL A 325 -5.62 9.87 -11.90
CA VAL A 325 -5.33 10.61 -10.67
C VAL A 325 -4.05 11.43 -10.77
N TRP A 326 -2.96 10.89 -11.33
CA TRP A 326 -1.60 11.46 -11.36
C TRP A 326 -1.37 12.56 -12.43
#